data_e149cc7fe5c35c16d4e27e43971b5f3e
#
_entry.id   e149cc7fe5c35c16d4e27e43971b5f3e
#
_cell.length_a   1.000
_cell.length_b   1.000
_cell.length_c   1.000
_cell.angle_alpha   90.00
_cell.angle_beta   90.00
_cell.angle_gamma   90.00
#
_symmetry.space_group_name_H-M   'P 1'
#
loop_
_entity.id
_entity.type
_entity.pdbx_description
1 polymer ?
#
loop_
_entity_poly.entity_id
_entity_poly.type
_entity_poly.pdbx_seq_one_letter_code
_entity_poly.pdbx_strand_id
1 'polypeptide(L)'
;MKRAITAALLVVTMAAGVQAADKITTVPVQFANGAHSAQVKGNFSGYDTIHYTLVAKAGQTMTVKISGSSNANFNVFAPGTIPGQAEALGRNDGNGQWQSTLPTSGKYLIQVYQMRASARRGEQVPHTLSVSIQ
;
A
#
# COMPACT_ATOMS: atom_id res chain seq x y z
N MET A 1 47.40 -39.55 -19.86
CA MET A 1 47.22 -38.70 -19.63
C MET A 1 46.09 -38.18 -19.42
N LYS A 2 45.66 -37.74 -18.66
CA LYS A 2 44.60 -37.35 -18.36
C LYS A 2 44.50 -36.04 -18.46
N ARG A 3 43.60 -35.41 -18.48
CA ARG A 3 43.45 -34.24 -18.55
C ARG A 3 42.45 -33.78 -17.75
N ALA A 4 42.54 -32.96 -16.96
CA ALA A 4 41.63 -32.40 -16.13
C ALA A 4 40.90 -31.36 -16.89
N ILE A 5 39.71 -31.56 -17.11
CA ILE A 5 38.96 -30.58 -17.68
C ILE A 5 38.41 -29.81 -16.58
N THR A 6 38.97 -28.71 -16.39
CA THR A 6 38.42 -27.86 -15.43
C THR A 6 37.26 -27.18 -16.11
N ALA A 7 36.13 -27.68 -15.83
CA ALA A 7 34.99 -26.93 -16.23
C ALA A 7 35.00 -25.66 -15.42
N ALA A 8 35.36 -24.63 -16.04
CA ALA A 8 35.25 -23.37 -15.39
C ALA A 8 33.79 -23.16 -15.15
N LEU A 9 33.40 -23.35 -13.94
CA LEU A 9 32.06 -23.07 -13.59
C LEU A 9 31.91 -21.58 -13.60
N LEU A 10 31.42 -21.10 -14.66
CA LEU A 10 31.14 -19.71 -14.72
C LEU A 10 29.91 -19.48 -13.88
N VAL A 11 30.12 -19.18 -12.64
CA VAL A 11 28.99 -18.77 -11.82
C VAL A 11 28.72 -17.34 -12.19
N VAL A 12 27.81 -17.18 -13.08
CA VAL A 12 27.33 -15.85 -13.36
C VAL A 12 26.36 -15.52 -12.26
N THR A 13 26.89 -14.86 -11.27
CA THR A 13 26.00 -14.32 -10.27
C THR A 13 25.30 -13.16 -10.90
N MET A 14 24.07 -13.37 -11.27
CA MET A 14 23.27 -12.33 -11.85
C MET A 14 22.72 -11.42 -10.78
N ALA A 15 23.44 -11.28 -9.70
CA ALA A 15 22.89 -10.51 -8.58
C ALA A 15 22.63 -9.07 -8.95
N ALA A 16 23.44 -8.54 -9.83
CA ALA A 16 23.38 -7.12 -10.10
C ALA A 16 22.16 -6.72 -10.92
N GLY A 17 21.57 -7.64 -11.62
CA GLY A 17 20.43 -7.32 -12.46
C GLY A 17 19.10 -7.54 -11.80
N VAL A 18 19.10 -8.07 -10.59
CA VAL A 18 17.84 -8.40 -9.97
C VAL A 18 17.37 -7.20 -9.22
N GLN A 19 16.42 -6.51 -9.79
CA GLN A 19 15.68 -5.54 -9.02
C GLN A 19 14.65 -6.28 -8.22
N ALA A 20 14.61 -6.02 -6.94
CA ALA A 20 13.54 -6.55 -6.13
C ALA A 20 12.23 -6.06 -6.72
N ALA A 21 11.32 -6.96 -6.98
CA ALA A 21 9.99 -6.57 -7.40
C ALA A 21 9.38 -5.71 -6.32
N ASP A 22 8.59 -4.73 -6.74
CA ASP A 22 7.88 -3.90 -5.81
C ASP A 22 6.98 -4.77 -4.94
N LYS A 23 7.04 -4.53 -3.64
CA LYS A 23 6.31 -5.36 -2.70
C LYS A 23 4.96 -4.73 -2.40
N ILE A 24 3.91 -5.56 -2.45
CA ILE A 24 2.59 -5.17 -2.00
C ILE A 24 2.29 -5.97 -0.74
N THR A 25 2.09 -5.26 0.35
CA THR A 25 1.75 -5.88 1.63
C THR A 25 0.28 -5.59 1.92
N THR A 26 -0.50 -6.63 2.22
CA THR A 26 -1.90 -6.46 2.55
C THR A 26 -2.09 -6.55 4.05
N VAL A 27 -2.72 -5.53 4.62
CA VAL A 27 -2.93 -5.43 6.06
C VAL A 27 -4.40 -5.18 6.32
N PRO A 28 -5.11 -6.15 6.92
CA PRO A 28 -6.49 -5.91 7.32
C PRO A 28 -6.55 -4.89 8.46
N VAL A 29 -7.43 -3.91 8.33
CA VAL A 29 -7.66 -2.95 9.41
C VAL A 29 -8.67 -3.57 10.36
N GLN A 30 -8.29 -3.68 11.63
CA GLN A 30 -9.13 -4.29 12.63
C GLN A 30 -9.65 -3.25 13.59
N PHE A 31 -10.96 -3.27 13.81
CA PHE A 31 -11.59 -2.39 14.78
C PHE A 31 -11.79 -3.17 16.07
N ALA A 32 -11.46 -2.55 17.19
CA ALA A 32 -11.77 -3.15 18.48
C ALA A 32 -13.29 -3.30 18.62
N ASN A 33 -13.72 -4.23 19.46
CA ASN A 33 -15.15 -4.45 19.65
C ASN A 33 -15.84 -3.15 20.05
N GLY A 34 -16.87 -2.78 19.28
CA GLY A 34 -17.63 -1.57 19.51
C GLY A 34 -16.96 -0.28 19.04
N ALA A 35 -15.76 -0.37 18.50
CA ALA A 35 -15.06 0.82 18.01
C ALA A 35 -15.44 1.12 16.56
N HIS A 36 -15.52 2.40 16.24
CA HIS A 36 -15.82 2.85 14.89
C HIS A 36 -14.58 3.42 14.19
N SER A 37 -13.45 3.42 14.85
CA SER A 37 -12.21 3.94 14.27
C SER A 37 -11.04 3.06 14.67
N ALA A 38 -10.00 3.09 13.86
CA ALA A 38 -8.79 2.34 14.11
C ALA A 38 -7.59 3.12 13.57
N GLN A 39 -6.43 2.92 14.18
CA GLN A 39 -5.18 3.47 13.70
C GLN A 39 -4.20 2.35 13.46
N VAL A 40 -3.49 2.41 12.34
CA VAL A 40 -2.50 1.42 11.98
C VAL A 40 -1.21 2.15 11.60
N LYS A 41 -0.11 1.73 12.20
CA LYS A 41 1.20 2.27 11.84
C LYS A 41 1.83 1.38 10.80
N GLY A 42 2.51 1.97 9.84
CA GLY A 42 3.20 1.23 8.80
C GLY A 42 4.43 1.95 8.32
N ASN A 43 5.20 1.26 7.51
CA ASN A 43 6.39 1.81 6.88
C ASN A 43 6.67 1.00 5.63
N PHE A 44 7.09 1.69 4.59
CA PHE A 44 7.53 1.05 3.36
C PHE A 44 8.58 1.93 2.71
N SER A 45 9.20 1.45 1.66
CA SER A 45 10.23 2.21 0.95
C SER A 45 10.07 2.07 -0.54
N GLY A 46 10.60 3.03 -1.28
CA GLY A 46 10.64 2.98 -2.73
C GLY A 46 9.25 2.85 -3.35
N TYR A 47 9.13 1.93 -4.30
CA TYR A 47 7.87 1.67 -4.98
C TYR A 47 6.98 0.65 -4.29
N ASP A 48 7.36 0.21 -3.10
CA ASP A 48 6.50 -0.68 -2.33
C ASP A 48 5.20 0.04 -1.98
N THR A 49 4.14 -0.74 -1.75
CA THR A 49 2.85 -0.21 -1.34
C THR A 49 2.27 -1.08 -0.24
N ILE A 50 1.39 -0.49 0.54
CA ILE A 50 0.62 -1.23 1.53
C ILE A 50 -0.86 -1.09 1.16
N HIS A 51 -1.54 -2.22 1.07
CA HIS A 51 -2.97 -2.28 0.83
C HIS A 51 -3.67 -2.57 2.15
N TYR A 52 -4.32 -1.55 2.70
CA TYR A 52 -5.13 -1.71 3.89
C TYR A 52 -6.55 -2.06 3.49
N THR A 53 -7.11 -3.10 4.06
CA THR A 53 -8.45 -3.56 3.69
C THR A 53 -9.38 -3.49 4.88
N LEU A 54 -10.65 -3.22 4.61
CA LEU A 54 -11.68 -3.22 5.64
C LEU A 54 -13.04 -3.41 4.99
N VAL A 55 -13.96 -3.98 5.76
CA VAL A 55 -15.33 -4.20 5.30
C VAL A 55 -16.21 -3.08 5.82
N ALA A 56 -17.01 -2.52 4.94
CA ALA A 56 -17.94 -1.45 5.30
C ALA A 56 -19.22 -1.60 4.48
N LYS A 57 -20.24 -0.85 4.86
CA LYS A 57 -21.57 -0.96 4.27
C LYS A 57 -21.93 0.30 3.50
N ALA A 58 -22.73 0.12 2.46
CA ALA A 58 -23.29 1.25 1.73
C ALA A 58 -24.01 2.19 2.69
N GLY A 59 -23.86 3.48 2.47
CA GLY A 59 -24.49 4.51 3.29
C GLY A 59 -23.67 4.93 4.49
N GLN A 60 -22.65 4.17 4.88
CA GLN A 60 -21.76 4.60 5.95
C GLN A 60 -20.82 5.69 5.43
N THR A 61 -20.33 6.52 6.34
CA THR A 61 -19.33 7.53 6.01
C THR A 61 -17.97 7.01 6.43
N MET A 62 -17.05 6.97 5.48
CA MET A 62 -15.67 6.58 5.74
C MET A 62 -14.79 7.82 5.76
N THR A 63 -14.00 7.96 6.81
CA THR A 63 -12.99 9.01 6.92
C THR A 63 -11.63 8.35 6.98
N VAL A 64 -10.72 8.78 6.10
CA VAL A 64 -9.35 8.27 6.06
C VAL A 64 -8.42 9.44 6.28
N LYS A 65 -7.48 9.26 7.20
CA LYS A 65 -6.44 10.25 7.46
C LYS A 65 -5.10 9.56 7.48
N ILE A 66 -4.08 10.23 6.97
CA ILE A 66 -2.72 9.71 7.01
C ILE A 66 -1.81 10.79 7.57
N SER A 67 -0.88 10.37 8.41
CA SER A 67 0.10 11.27 9.00
C SER A 67 1.45 10.57 9.01
N GLY A 68 2.50 11.31 9.39
CA GLY A 68 3.86 10.82 9.39
C GLY A 68 4.65 11.47 8.27
N SER A 69 5.28 10.65 7.44
CA SER A 69 6.08 11.18 6.34
C SER A 69 5.23 12.02 5.39
N SER A 70 5.77 13.15 4.96
CA SER A 70 5.10 13.99 3.97
C SER A 70 5.01 13.30 2.60
N ASN A 71 5.73 12.21 2.41
CA ASN A 71 5.65 11.42 1.18
C ASN A 71 4.51 10.42 1.20
N ALA A 72 3.88 10.20 2.35
CA ALA A 72 2.78 9.24 2.45
C ALA A 72 1.56 9.76 1.70
N ASN A 73 1.03 8.95 0.81
CA ASN A 73 -0.13 9.28 0.01
C ASN A 73 -1.06 8.07 -0.06
N PHE A 74 -2.31 8.28 -0.42
CA PHE A 74 -3.23 7.15 -0.50
C PHE A 74 -4.33 7.36 -1.53
N ASN A 75 -4.84 6.23 -2.02
CA ASN A 75 -6.05 6.14 -2.83
C ASN A 75 -6.99 5.16 -2.16
N VAL A 76 -8.30 5.37 -2.35
CA VAL A 76 -9.33 4.48 -1.82
C VAL A 76 -10.04 3.81 -2.98
N PHE A 77 -10.16 2.49 -2.93
CA PHE A 77 -10.80 1.70 -3.99
C PHE A 77 -12.06 1.02 -3.46
N ALA A 78 -13.09 1.04 -4.27
CA ALA A 78 -14.37 0.42 -3.93
C ALA A 78 -14.27 -1.11 -4.00
N PRO A 79 -15.19 -1.85 -3.35
CA PRO A 79 -15.18 -3.30 -3.41
C PRO A 79 -15.23 -3.82 -4.84
N GLY A 80 -14.45 -4.85 -5.11
CA GLY A 80 -14.41 -5.49 -6.43
C GLY A 80 -13.57 -4.77 -7.46
N THR A 81 -12.95 -3.66 -7.12
CA THR A 81 -12.06 -2.93 -8.04
C THR A 81 -10.60 -3.20 -7.67
N ILE A 82 -9.74 -3.11 -8.67
CA ILE A 82 -8.33 -3.45 -8.51
C ILE A 82 -7.50 -2.21 -8.85
N PRO A 83 -6.56 -1.81 -7.97
CA PRO A 83 -5.65 -0.72 -8.28
C PRO A 83 -4.91 -0.98 -9.61
N GLY A 84 -4.83 0.05 -10.43
CA GLY A 84 -4.23 -0.05 -11.74
C GLY A 84 -5.20 -0.43 -12.85
N GLN A 85 -6.36 -1.00 -12.52
CA GLN A 85 -7.38 -1.39 -13.49
C GLN A 85 -8.66 -0.60 -13.36
N ALA A 86 -8.86 0.09 -12.26
CA ALA A 86 -10.05 0.87 -12.01
C ALA A 86 -9.66 2.21 -11.43
N GLU A 87 -10.55 3.19 -11.57
CA GLU A 87 -10.33 4.47 -10.93
C GLU A 87 -10.54 4.36 -9.44
N ALA A 88 -9.79 5.13 -8.69
CA ALA A 88 -9.98 5.21 -7.25
C ALA A 88 -11.32 5.89 -6.96
N LEU A 89 -12.01 5.37 -5.93
CA LEU A 89 -13.21 6.01 -5.41
C LEU A 89 -12.87 7.37 -4.80
N GLY A 90 -11.70 7.47 -4.20
CA GLY A 90 -11.23 8.70 -3.59
C GLY A 90 -9.73 8.68 -3.41
N ARG A 91 -9.20 9.80 -3.02
CA ARG A 91 -7.77 9.96 -2.82
C ARG A 91 -7.49 11.03 -1.80
N ASN A 92 -6.25 11.07 -1.32
CA ASN A 92 -5.78 12.12 -0.45
C ASN A 92 -6.11 13.48 -1.05
N ASP A 93 -6.74 14.33 -0.26
CA ASP A 93 -7.17 15.66 -0.71
C ASP A 93 -6.04 16.70 -0.74
N GLY A 94 -4.82 16.27 -0.49
CA GLY A 94 -3.66 17.16 -0.39
C GLY A 94 -3.31 17.53 1.04
N ASN A 95 -4.20 17.29 1.99
CA ASN A 95 -3.97 17.55 3.40
C ASN A 95 -3.92 16.28 4.23
N GLY A 96 -3.80 15.13 3.56
CA GLY A 96 -3.68 13.86 4.25
C GLY A 96 -5.01 13.27 4.69
N GLN A 97 -6.12 13.65 4.05
CA GLN A 97 -7.42 13.12 4.47
C GLN A 97 -8.40 13.00 3.31
N TRP A 98 -9.43 12.19 3.54
CA TRP A 98 -10.53 11.98 2.61
C TRP A 98 -11.74 11.49 3.39
N GLN A 99 -12.92 11.90 2.97
CA GLN A 99 -14.16 11.50 3.60
C GLN A 99 -15.25 11.42 2.56
N SER A 100 -16.06 10.36 2.62
CA SER A 100 -17.19 10.22 1.70
C SER A 100 -18.20 9.22 2.23
N THR A 101 -19.43 9.34 1.75
CA THR A 101 -20.45 8.32 1.95
C THR A 101 -20.16 7.18 0.99
N LEU A 102 -20.21 5.95 1.49
CA LEU A 102 -19.85 4.79 0.70
C LEU A 102 -21.00 4.35 -0.20
N PRO A 103 -20.73 4.10 -1.49
CA PRO A 103 -21.78 3.73 -2.44
C PRO A 103 -22.20 2.27 -2.37
N THR A 104 -21.32 1.37 -1.92
CA THR A 104 -21.60 -0.07 -1.92
C THR A 104 -21.08 -0.71 -0.66
N SER A 105 -21.63 -1.89 -0.34
CA SER A 105 -21.16 -2.71 0.77
C SER A 105 -20.08 -3.67 0.28
N GLY A 106 -19.08 -3.94 1.10
CA GLY A 106 -18.04 -4.91 0.77
C GLY A 106 -16.69 -4.52 1.32
N LYS A 107 -15.65 -5.12 0.76
CA LYS A 107 -14.27 -4.91 1.20
C LYS A 107 -13.66 -3.77 0.42
N TYR A 108 -13.35 -2.70 1.12
CA TYR A 108 -12.66 -1.54 0.57
C TYR A 108 -11.15 -1.71 0.72
N LEU A 109 -10.41 -1.04 -0.15
CA LEU A 109 -8.96 -1.11 -0.16
C LEU A 109 -8.40 0.29 -0.14
N ILE A 110 -7.52 0.57 0.82
CA ILE A 110 -6.81 1.84 0.89
C ILE A 110 -5.36 1.55 0.52
N GLN A 111 -4.93 2.06 -0.62
CA GLN A 111 -3.58 1.87 -1.12
C GLN A 111 -2.71 3.02 -0.63
N VAL A 112 -1.70 2.71 0.17
CA VAL A 112 -0.75 3.72 0.65
C VAL A 112 0.53 3.57 -0.15
N TYR A 113 1.00 4.68 -0.69
CA TYR A 113 2.14 4.70 -1.59
C TYR A 113 2.84 6.05 -1.51
N GLN A 114 3.94 6.20 -2.24
CA GLN A 114 4.57 7.51 -2.41
C GLN A 114 4.74 7.83 -3.90
N MET A 115 4.88 9.11 -4.18
CA MET A 115 5.02 9.57 -5.56
C MET A 115 6.34 9.11 -6.16
N ARG A 116 6.40 9.11 -7.50
CA ARG A 116 7.54 8.56 -8.22
C ARG A 116 8.87 9.19 -7.81
N ALA A 117 8.90 10.50 -7.61
CA ALA A 117 10.15 11.18 -7.33
C ALA A 117 10.82 10.68 -6.05
N SER A 118 10.04 10.57 -4.96
CA SER A 118 10.58 10.05 -3.71
C SER A 118 10.75 8.54 -3.75
N ALA A 119 9.86 7.82 -4.44
CA ALA A 119 9.97 6.37 -4.59
C ALA A 119 11.26 6.00 -5.32
N ARG A 120 11.61 6.76 -6.33
CA ARG A 120 12.82 6.49 -7.10
C ARG A 120 14.09 6.67 -6.26
N ARG A 121 14.03 7.53 -5.25
CA ARG A 121 15.15 7.72 -4.32
C ARG A 121 15.16 6.65 -3.21
N GLY A 122 14.17 5.75 -3.20
CA GLY A 122 14.09 4.70 -2.18
C GLY A 122 13.75 5.21 -0.79
N GLU A 123 13.07 6.34 -0.69
CA GLU A 123 12.81 6.93 0.62
C GLU A 123 11.89 6.07 1.45
N GLN A 124 12.11 6.10 2.75
CA GLN A 124 11.27 5.41 3.72
C GLN A 124 10.03 6.26 4.00
N VAL A 125 8.89 5.59 4.19
CA VAL A 125 7.62 6.27 4.42
C VAL A 125 6.96 5.72 5.68
N PRO A 126 7.43 6.13 6.86
CA PRO A 126 6.73 5.81 8.08
C PRO A 126 5.44 6.62 8.16
N HIS A 127 4.36 5.97 8.53
CA HIS A 127 3.06 6.63 8.53
C HIS A 127 2.11 6.00 9.54
N THR A 128 1.07 6.74 9.86
CA THR A 128 -0.07 6.26 10.64
C THR A 128 -1.32 6.49 9.81
N LEU A 129 -2.05 5.42 9.57
CA LEU A 129 -3.32 5.48 8.87
C LEU A 129 -4.44 5.43 9.89
N SER A 130 -5.35 6.39 9.83
CA SER A 130 -6.54 6.41 10.68
C SER A 130 -7.76 6.23 9.82
N VAL A 131 -8.63 5.30 10.19
CA VAL A 131 -9.85 5.01 9.44
C VAL A 131 -11.02 5.05 10.41
N SER A 132 -12.07 5.73 10.02
CA SER A 132 -13.29 5.82 10.79
C SER A 132 -14.47 5.46 9.90
N ILE A 133 -15.39 4.68 10.43
CA ILE A 133 -16.61 4.27 9.74
C ILE A 133 -17.80 4.62 10.63
N GLN A 134 -18.71 5.41 10.11
CA GLN A 134 -19.92 5.80 10.88
C GLN A 134 -21.18 5.65 10.09
#